data_e93277c7f2b721f32880ff385a572034
#
_entry.id   e93277c7f2b721f32880ff385a572034
#
_cell.length_a   1.000
_cell.length_b   1.000
_cell.length_c   1.000
_cell.angle_alpha   90.00
_cell.angle_beta   90.00
_cell.angle_gamma   90.00
#
_symmetry.space_group_name_H-M   'P 1'
#
loop_
_entity.id
_entity.type
_entity.pdbx_description
1 polymer ?
#
loop_
_entity_poly.entity_id
_entity_poly.type
_entity_poly.pdbx_seq_one_letter_code
_entity_poly.pdbx_strand_id
1 'polypeptide(L)'
;MVDTLNAPQIIEHISKSLNYTPFDVKWIPCSAKIVVTGQTPRAKGIIQIYQMNKGQLELVSEFQKEYGFKCSTFGASSLSSRDLAVGDFEGNLIIYDLVKGTPNYQIKKAHKSIINAIDGIGGTGNIGPAEIITAGRDGSAKIWDPRTDKPVVLLEPASSEKILPECWAVSFGNSYNNEERNVGIGYDNGDVKLYDLRMDQLKWETNLKNGICSIEFDRKDIPQNKMVVTTLESKIHLFDLRTLHPELGYAGLSDVAHNSTIWGSKFLPQNRDIFISMGGNGAVNIYKYNYPTQRSVMDENNIPKGVVGSLSVLNTKDITTQPIVGFDWHPDKLGLATLVALDQTVKVYLVTRLNLY
;
A
#
# COMPACT_ATOMS: atom_id res chain seq x y z
N MET A 1 -24.72 -1.43 17.20
CA MET A 1 -24.33 -0.17 17.85
C MET A 1 -22.86 -0.27 18.17
N VAL A 2 -22.06 0.67 17.64
CA VAL A 2 -20.63 0.75 18.01
C VAL A 2 -20.59 1.12 19.50
N ASP A 3 -19.86 0.34 20.30
CA ASP A 3 -19.62 0.69 21.70
C ASP A 3 -18.76 1.96 21.75
N THR A 4 -19.41 3.11 21.85
CA THR A 4 -18.76 4.42 21.78
C THR A 4 -17.78 4.67 22.93
N LEU A 5 -17.91 3.94 24.04
CA LEU A 5 -17.02 4.07 25.20
C LEU A 5 -15.65 3.42 24.98
N ASN A 6 -15.60 2.33 24.20
CA ASN A 6 -14.38 1.59 23.91
C ASN A 6 -13.83 1.81 22.50
N ALA A 7 -14.56 2.51 21.63
CA ALA A 7 -14.13 2.77 20.25
C ALA A 7 -12.74 3.45 20.20
N PRO A 8 -11.86 3.05 19.25
CA PRO A 8 -10.61 3.75 18.99
C PRO A 8 -10.86 5.24 18.76
N GLN A 9 -10.03 6.10 19.33
CA GLN A 9 -10.11 7.54 19.09
C GLN A 9 -9.00 7.97 18.15
N ILE A 10 -9.33 8.68 17.08
CA ILE A 10 -8.37 9.24 16.12
C ILE A 10 -8.07 10.67 16.53
N ILE A 11 -6.89 10.92 17.09
CA ILE A 11 -6.50 12.20 17.68
C ILE A 11 -5.42 12.83 16.79
N GLU A 12 -5.69 14.03 16.26
CA GLU A 12 -4.67 14.81 15.57
C GLU A 12 -3.62 15.26 16.59
N HIS A 13 -2.38 14.87 16.35
CA HIS A 13 -1.24 15.25 17.19
C HIS A 13 -0.46 16.40 16.59
N ILE A 14 -0.18 16.36 15.28
CA ILE A 14 0.54 17.39 14.55
C ILE A 14 -0.13 17.60 13.19
N SER A 15 -0.24 18.86 12.77
CA SER A 15 -0.62 19.26 11.41
C SER A 15 0.37 20.29 10.90
N LYS A 16 0.87 20.09 9.67
CA LYS A 16 1.84 20.98 9.03
C LYS A 16 1.48 21.20 7.57
N SER A 17 1.38 22.48 7.17
CA SER A 17 1.20 22.87 5.78
C SER A 17 2.52 22.76 5.00
N LEU A 18 2.40 22.33 3.75
CA LEU A 18 3.48 22.20 2.78
C LEU A 18 3.29 23.24 1.68
N ASN A 19 4.36 23.56 0.94
CA ASN A 19 4.33 24.46 -0.20
C ASN A 19 4.40 23.74 -1.55
N TYR A 20 4.05 22.44 -1.55
CA TYR A 20 4.04 21.57 -2.72
C TYR A 20 2.94 20.51 -2.56
N THR A 21 2.61 19.81 -3.65
CA THR A 21 1.65 18.71 -3.61
C THR A 21 2.32 17.43 -3.15
N PRO A 22 2.01 16.90 -1.95
CA PRO A 22 2.52 15.62 -1.50
C PRO A 22 1.75 14.49 -2.19
N PHE A 23 2.44 13.38 -2.50
CA PHE A 23 1.82 12.18 -3.05
C PHE A 23 2.01 10.96 -2.17
N ASP A 24 3.08 10.92 -1.35
CA ASP A 24 3.32 9.80 -0.44
C ASP A 24 4.04 10.25 0.83
N VAL A 25 3.86 9.48 1.91
CA VAL A 25 4.53 9.67 3.20
C VAL A 25 4.86 8.32 3.80
N LYS A 26 6.06 8.19 4.38
CA LYS A 26 6.50 6.98 5.07
C LYS A 26 7.23 7.33 6.36
N TRP A 27 7.06 6.49 7.39
CA TRP A 27 7.96 6.50 8.53
C TRP A 27 9.33 5.96 8.12
N ILE A 28 10.39 6.66 8.49
CA ILE A 28 11.75 6.12 8.33
C ILE A 28 11.92 5.02 9.40
N PRO A 29 12.24 3.79 9.01
CA PRO A 29 12.31 2.65 9.94
C PRO A 29 13.15 2.92 11.18
N CYS A 30 12.68 2.46 12.34
CA CYS A 30 13.33 2.61 13.67
C CYS A 30 13.70 4.06 14.00
N SER A 31 12.84 5.02 13.68
CA SER A 31 13.09 6.43 13.97
C SER A 31 11.80 7.23 14.20
N ALA A 32 11.91 8.40 14.81
CA ALA A 32 10.81 9.37 14.93
C ALA A 32 10.80 10.37 13.76
N LYS A 33 11.23 9.91 12.57
CA LYS A 33 11.27 10.73 11.35
C LYS A 33 10.30 10.21 10.31
N ILE A 34 9.74 11.14 9.55
CA ILE A 34 8.95 10.83 8.36
C ILE A 34 9.62 11.41 7.12
N VAL A 35 9.43 10.76 6.00
CA VAL A 35 9.77 11.28 4.67
C VAL A 35 8.49 11.56 3.91
N VAL A 36 8.40 12.74 3.32
CA VAL A 36 7.30 13.14 2.44
C VAL A 36 7.85 13.36 1.05
N THR A 37 7.22 12.71 0.07
CA THR A 37 7.58 12.84 -1.34
C THR A 37 6.44 13.48 -2.13
N GLY A 38 6.79 14.24 -3.16
CA GLY A 38 5.78 14.94 -3.93
C GLY A 38 6.33 15.73 -5.11
N GLN A 39 5.55 16.71 -5.51
CA GLN A 39 5.86 17.56 -6.67
C GLN A 39 5.66 19.03 -6.35
N THR A 40 6.66 19.83 -6.67
CA THR A 40 6.57 21.29 -6.57
C THR A 40 5.66 21.88 -7.67
N PRO A 41 5.18 23.13 -7.55
CA PRO A 41 4.40 23.79 -8.59
C PRO A 41 5.10 23.87 -9.96
N ARG A 42 6.43 23.73 -9.98
CA ARG A 42 7.24 23.70 -11.23
C ARG A 42 7.48 22.26 -11.73
N ALA A 43 6.66 21.30 -11.34
CA ALA A 43 6.75 19.88 -11.69
C ALA A 43 8.07 19.18 -11.27
N LYS A 44 8.86 19.79 -10.39
CA LYS A 44 10.08 19.18 -9.85
C LYS A 44 9.75 18.24 -8.69
N GLY A 45 10.51 17.16 -8.56
CA GLY A 45 10.43 16.26 -7.43
C GLY A 45 10.97 16.90 -6.15
N ILE A 46 10.32 16.57 -5.04
CA ILE A 46 10.75 17.01 -3.73
C ILE A 46 10.69 15.82 -2.75
N ILE A 47 11.75 15.69 -1.96
CA ILE A 47 11.84 14.77 -0.82
C ILE A 47 12.14 15.64 0.40
N GLN A 48 11.26 15.64 1.39
CA GLN A 48 11.47 16.31 2.66
C GLN A 48 11.48 15.31 3.81
N ILE A 49 12.45 15.43 4.69
CA ILE A 49 12.59 14.64 5.90
C ILE A 49 12.26 15.51 7.09
N TYR A 50 11.28 15.06 7.87
CA TYR A 50 10.87 15.74 9.10
C TYR A 50 11.19 14.87 10.32
N GLN A 51 11.67 15.54 11.37
CA GLN A 51 11.83 14.96 12.71
C GLN A 51 10.64 15.40 13.57
N MET A 52 9.99 14.45 14.21
CA MET A 52 8.99 14.75 15.23
C MET A 52 9.69 15.18 16.53
N ASN A 53 9.46 16.40 16.98
CA ASN A 53 10.05 16.98 18.18
C ASN A 53 9.03 17.86 18.90
N LYS A 54 8.78 17.60 20.20
CA LYS A 54 7.91 18.39 21.09
C LYS A 54 6.57 18.80 20.47
N GLY A 55 5.91 17.87 19.77
CA GLY A 55 4.61 18.12 19.12
C GLY A 55 4.67 18.93 17.83
N GLN A 56 5.84 19.03 17.20
CA GLN A 56 6.03 19.68 15.90
C GLN A 56 6.82 18.79 14.94
N LEU A 57 6.64 19.04 13.64
CA LEU A 57 7.48 18.47 12.57
C LEU A 57 8.54 19.51 12.17
N GLU A 58 9.78 19.25 12.54
CA GLU A 58 10.94 20.05 12.18
C GLU A 58 11.55 19.51 10.88
N LEU A 59 11.75 20.38 9.88
CA LEU A 59 12.41 20.01 8.63
C LEU A 59 13.90 19.76 8.90
N VAL A 60 14.35 18.52 8.63
CA VAL A 60 15.76 18.13 8.82
C VAL A 60 16.53 18.21 7.51
N SER A 61 15.91 17.76 6.42
CA SER A 61 16.56 17.75 5.10
C SER A 61 15.52 17.91 4.00
N GLU A 62 15.96 18.55 2.90
CA GLU A 62 15.18 18.74 1.69
C GLU A 62 16.05 18.46 0.46
N PHE A 63 15.53 17.70 -0.48
CA PHE A 63 16.20 17.39 -1.75
C PHE A 63 15.23 17.66 -2.90
N GLN A 64 15.61 18.55 -3.83
CA GLN A 64 14.87 18.76 -5.07
C GLN A 64 15.46 17.90 -6.18
N LYS A 65 14.58 17.33 -7.01
CA LYS A 65 14.92 16.44 -8.12
C LYS A 65 14.25 16.90 -9.40
N GLU A 66 14.67 16.32 -10.51
CA GLU A 66 14.21 16.75 -11.83
C GLU A 66 12.72 16.53 -12.05
N TYR A 67 12.19 15.36 -11.62
CA TYR A 67 10.80 14.93 -11.83
C TYR A 67 10.09 14.66 -10.51
N GLY A 68 8.78 14.93 -10.46
CA GLY A 68 7.92 14.68 -9.29
C GLY A 68 7.83 13.19 -8.97
N PHE A 69 7.65 12.88 -7.68
CA PHE A 69 7.51 11.51 -7.17
C PHE A 69 6.06 11.18 -6.92
N LYS A 70 5.64 9.98 -7.36
CA LYS A 70 4.26 9.48 -7.18
C LYS A 70 4.13 8.53 -5.98
N CYS A 71 5.12 7.69 -5.75
CA CYS A 71 5.05 6.61 -4.76
C CYS A 71 6.45 6.32 -4.19
N SER A 72 6.49 5.74 -2.98
CA SER A 72 7.74 5.41 -2.29
C SER A 72 7.62 4.19 -1.37
N THR A 73 8.74 3.52 -1.07
CA THR A 73 8.79 2.40 -0.14
C THR A 73 10.18 2.24 0.49
N PHE A 74 10.20 1.77 1.74
CA PHE A 74 11.40 1.27 2.43
C PHE A 74 11.50 -0.25 2.42
N GLY A 75 10.50 -0.95 1.88
CA GLY A 75 10.37 -2.41 2.03
C GLY A 75 11.57 -3.23 1.54
N ALA A 76 12.32 -2.73 0.55
CA ALA A 76 13.51 -3.38 0.03
C ALA A 76 14.82 -2.87 0.66
N SER A 77 14.76 -1.94 1.61
CA SER A 77 15.93 -1.37 2.26
C SER A 77 16.25 -2.04 3.58
N SER A 78 17.53 -2.26 3.87
CA SER A 78 17.95 -2.75 5.18
C SER A 78 17.75 -1.69 6.27
N LEU A 79 17.61 -2.12 7.53
CA LEU A 79 17.53 -1.21 8.67
C LEU A 79 18.80 -0.39 8.89
N SER A 80 19.93 -0.83 8.35
CA SER A 80 21.21 -0.12 8.45
C SER A 80 21.33 1.01 7.41
N SER A 81 20.83 0.80 6.19
CA SER A 81 20.90 1.81 5.11
C SER A 81 19.71 2.77 5.12
N ARG A 82 18.48 2.25 5.29
CA ARG A 82 17.24 3.02 5.25
C ARG A 82 17.09 3.86 3.98
N ASP A 83 17.45 3.23 2.85
CA ASP A 83 17.35 3.85 1.53
C ASP A 83 15.88 3.87 1.08
N LEU A 84 15.45 4.97 0.46
CA LEU A 84 14.10 5.15 -0.03
C LEU A 84 14.01 4.82 -1.52
N ALA A 85 13.25 3.79 -1.87
CA ALA A 85 12.89 3.55 -3.26
C ALA A 85 11.69 4.42 -3.65
N VAL A 86 11.75 5.06 -4.82
CA VAL A 86 10.71 5.96 -5.34
C VAL A 86 10.42 5.67 -6.81
N GLY A 87 9.15 5.85 -7.20
CA GLY A 87 8.69 5.91 -8.57
C GLY A 87 8.31 7.34 -8.94
N ASP A 88 8.79 7.81 -10.09
CA ASP A 88 8.51 9.17 -10.55
C ASP A 88 7.49 9.25 -11.69
N PHE A 89 7.08 10.47 -12.05
CA PHE A 89 6.12 10.75 -13.11
C PHE A 89 6.67 10.48 -14.52
N GLU A 90 7.98 10.30 -14.67
CA GLU A 90 8.62 9.98 -15.94
C GLU A 90 8.93 8.49 -16.11
N GLY A 91 8.53 7.65 -15.13
CA GLY A 91 8.73 6.20 -15.17
C GLY A 91 10.12 5.76 -14.71
N ASN A 92 10.84 6.57 -13.97
CA ASN A 92 12.12 6.17 -13.40
C ASN A 92 11.92 5.53 -12.03
N LEU A 93 12.64 4.44 -11.78
CA LEU A 93 12.79 3.81 -10.47
C LEU A 93 14.14 4.23 -9.88
N ILE A 94 14.12 4.83 -8.69
CA ILE A 94 15.32 5.37 -8.06
C ILE A 94 15.34 4.97 -6.58
N ILE A 95 16.50 4.56 -6.06
CA ILE A 95 16.72 4.33 -4.64
C ILE A 95 17.68 5.41 -4.13
N TYR A 96 17.22 6.21 -3.18
CA TYR A 96 17.99 7.30 -2.59
C TYR A 96 18.58 6.93 -1.23
N ASP A 97 19.87 7.21 -1.06
CA ASP A 97 20.48 7.39 0.26
C ASP A 97 19.96 8.70 0.85
N LEU A 98 19.14 8.63 1.89
CA LEU A 98 18.50 9.80 2.50
C LEU A 98 19.48 10.67 3.32
N VAL A 99 20.65 10.16 3.66
CA VAL A 99 21.68 10.93 4.37
C VAL A 99 22.44 11.82 3.40
N LYS A 100 22.83 11.26 2.24
CA LYS A 100 23.56 11.99 1.20
C LYS A 100 22.64 12.75 0.24
N GLY A 101 21.37 12.34 0.13
CA GLY A 101 20.43 12.87 -0.87
C GLY A 101 20.78 12.49 -2.31
N THR A 102 21.57 11.42 -2.50
CA THR A 102 22.03 10.93 -3.81
C THR A 102 21.46 9.56 -4.11
N PRO A 103 21.23 9.22 -5.39
CA PRO A 103 20.80 7.90 -5.77
C PRO A 103 21.91 6.87 -5.58
N ASN A 104 21.60 5.74 -4.95
CA ASN A 104 22.44 4.54 -4.88
C ASN A 104 22.14 3.58 -6.04
N TYR A 105 20.92 3.65 -6.58
CA TYR A 105 20.47 2.82 -7.69
C TYR A 105 19.45 3.61 -8.51
N GLN A 106 19.51 3.49 -9.83
CA GLN A 106 18.59 4.17 -10.73
C GLN A 106 18.38 3.42 -12.02
N ILE A 107 17.12 3.15 -12.35
CA ILE A 107 16.70 2.68 -13.67
C ILE A 107 15.90 3.80 -14.33
N LYS A 108 16.50 4.42 -15.35
CA LYS A 108 15.80 5.38 -16.19
C LYS A 108 14.82 4.66 -17.11
N LYS A 109 13.60 5.21 -17.20
CA LYS A 109 12.54 4.60 -18.01
C LYS A 109 12.30 3.12 -17.66
N ALA A 110 12.29 2.81 -16.37
CA ALA A 110 11.84 1.52 -15.86
C ALA A 110 10.43 1.18 -16.38
N HIS A 111 9.58 2.20 -16.53
CA HIS A 111 8.31 2.16 -17.26
C HIS A 111 8.29 3.23 -18.36
N LYS A 112 7.42 3.05 -19.36
CA LYS A 112 7.26 4.00 -20.47
C LYS A 112 6.64 5.33 -20.05
N SER A 113 5.96 5.36 -18.90
CA SER A 113 5.27 6.51 -18.32
C SER A 113 5.29 6.39 -16.79
N ILE A 114 4.45 7.12 -16.09
CA ILE A 114 4.32 7.22 -14.63
C ILE A 114 4.42 5.84 -13.97
N ILE A 115 5.17 5.75 -12.88
CA ILE A 115 5.07 4.65 -11.92
C ILE A 115 3.95 4.98 -10.94
N ASN A 116 2.81 4.28 -11.07
CA ASN A 116 1.62 4.55 -10.28
C ASN A 116 1.74 4.05 -8.83
N ALA A 117 2.32 2.88 -8.64
CA ALA A 117 2.50 2.26 -7.33
C ALA A 117 3.84 1.52 -7.23
N ILE A 118 4.34 1.40 -6.01
CA ILE A 118 5.57 0.71 -5.66
C ILE A 118 5.39 -0.03 -4.35
N ASP A 119 5.98 -1.20 -4.23
CA ASP A 119 6.11 -1.93 -2.98
C ASP A 119 7.47 -2.61 -2.90
N GLY A 120 7.90 -2.95 -1.69
CA GLY A 120 9.20 -3.56 -1.45
C GLY A 120 9.16 -4.65 -0.39
N ILE A 121 10.11 -5.58 -0.49
CA ILE A 121 10.25 -6.70 0.44
C ILE A 121 11.71 -7.09 0.62
N GLY A 122 12.01 -7.88 1.67
CA GLY A 122 13.33 -8.44 1.92
C GLY A 122 14.32 -7.51 2.62
N GLY A 123 13.97 -6.23 2.81
CA GLY A 123 14.88 -5.25 3.42
C GLY A 123 14.74 -5.15 4.92
N THR A 124 13.63 -4.62 5.42
CA THR A 124 13.43 -4.27 6.84
C THR A 124 13.26 -5.48 7.77
N GLY A 125 12.85 -6.62 7.25
CA GLY A 125 12.58 -7.84 8.02
C GLY A 125 13.60 -8.95 7.87
N ASN A 126 14.67 -8.78 7.08
CA ASN A 126 15.64 -9.83 6.70
C ASN A 126 14.98 -11.11 6.14
N ILE A 127 13.84 -10.97 5.49
CA ILE A 127 13.05 -12.07 4.95
C ILE A 127 13.27 -12.14 3.44
N GLY A 128 14.21 -12.99 3.02
CA GLY A 128 14.54 -13.18 1.61
C GLY A 128 15.38 -12.03 1.01
N PRO A 129 15.62 -12.06 -0.29
CA PRO A 129 16.33 -11.00 -1.01
C PRO A 129 15.52 -9.72 -1.08
N ALA A 130 16.21 -8.59 -1.15
CA ALA A 130 15.57 -7.29 -1.39
C ALA A 130 15.00 -7.25 -2.81
N GLU A 131 13.69 -7.05 -2.93
CA GLU A 131 12.98 -6.94 -4.19
C GLU A 131 12.02 -5.76 -4.17
N ILE A 132 11.83 -5.13 -5.31
CA ILE A 132 10.91 -4.02 -5.52
C ILE A 132 9.94 -4.41 -6.62
N ILE A 133 8.63 -4.20 -6.41
CA ILE A 133 7.63 -4.28 -7.47
C ILE A 133 7.15 -2.87 -7.81
N THR A 134 6.98 -2.61 -9.11
CA THR A 134 6.44 -1.34 -9.63
C THR A 134 5.27 -1.60 -10.58
N ALA A 135 4.26 -0.74 -10.48
CA ALA A 135 3.12 -0.68 -11.41
C ALA A 135 3.25 0.55 -12.29
N GLY A 136 3.20 0.37 -13.59
CA GLY A 136 3.30 1.46 -14.55
C GLY A 136 1.99 1.78 -15.26
N ARG A 137 1.85 3.04 -15.64
CA ARG A 137 0.78 3.48 -16.56
C ARG A 137 0.85 2.79 -17.93
N ASP A 138 1.99 2.20 -18.28
CA ASP A 138 2.16 1.39 -19.48
C ASP A 138 1.51 0.00 -19.42
N GLY A 139 0.77 -0.29 -18.33
CA GLY A 139 0.06 -1.55 -18.10
C GLY A 139 0.94 -2.65 -17.50
N SER A 140 2.24 -2.47 -17.42
CA SER A 140 3.14 -3.50 -16.89
C SER A 140 3.30 -3.41 -15.38
N ALA A 141 3.46 -4.57 -14.72
CA ALA A 141 4.03 -4.71 -13.40
C ALA A 141 5.40 -5.37 -13.52
N LYS A 142 6.42 -4.82 -12.84
CA LYS A 142 7.80 -5.27 -12.96
C LYS A 142 8.42 -5.49 -11.59
N ILE A 143 9.13 -6.60 -11.44
CA ILE A 143 9.90 -6.90 -10.22
C ILE A 143 11.38 -6.68 -10.51
N TRP A 144 12.01 -5.96 -9.59
CA TRP A 144 13.40 -5.53 -9.68
C TRP A 144 14.20 -6.09 -8.51
N ASP A 145 15.39 -6.59 -8.81
CA ASP A 145 16.43 -6.84 -7.83
C ASP A 145 17.38 -5.63 -7.86
N PRO A 146 17.58 -4.90 -6.75
CA PRO A 146 18.46 -3.72 -6.72
C PRO A 146 19.94 -4.00 -7.09
N ARG A 147 20.29 -5.27 -7.28
CA ARG A 147 21.65 -5.68 -7.73
C ARG A 147 21.78 -5.77 -9.25
N THR A 148 20.65 -5.65 -9.96
CA THR A 148 20.59 -5.78 -11.42
C THR A 148 19.97 -4.54 -12.06
N ASP A 149 20.22 -4.31 -13.33
CA ASP A 149 19.68 -3.18 -14.11
C ASP A 149 18.48 -3.56 -15.00
N LYS A 150 18.02 -4.82 -14.90
CA LYS A 150 16.86 -5.34 -15.65
C LYS A 150 15.82 -5.90 -14.71
N PRO A 151 14.53 -5.84 -15.06
CA PRO A 151 13.49 -6.49 -14.27
C PRO A 151 13.74 -8.01 -14.24
N VAL A 152 13.56 -8.60 -13.07
CA VAL A 152 13.66 -10.05 -12.86
C VAL A 152 12.40 -10.74 -13.37
N VAL A 153 11.25 -10.07 -13.19
CA VAL A 153 9.95 -10.53 -13.68
C VAL A 153 9.25 -9.37 -14.38
N LEU A 154 8.64 -9.65 -15.52
CA LEU A 154 7.83 -8.72 -16.30
C LEU A 154 6.43 -9.32 -16.47
N LEU A 155 5.42 -8.65 -15.92
CA LEU A 155 4.02 -9.04 -16.03
C LEU A 155 3.30 -8.00 -16.87
N GLU A 156 2.88 -8.38 -18.07
CA GLU A 156 2.15 -7.52 -19.01
C GLU A 156 0.73 -8.06 -19.21
N PRO A 157 -0.27 -7.18 -19.44
CA PRO A 157 -1.58 -7.63 -19.86
C PRO A 157 -1.51 -8.34 -21.22
N ALA A 158 -2.46 -9.23 -21.50
CA ALA A 158 -2.49 -9.93 -22.78
C ALA A 158 -2.56 -8.96 -23.97
N SER A 159 -1.70 -9.13 -24.95
CA SER A 159 -1.50 -8.21 -26.09
C SER A 159 -2.65 -8.14 -27.10
N SER A 160 -3.78 -8.78 -26.83
CA SER A 160 -4.97 -8.78 -27.70
C SER A 160 -5.81 -7.50 -27.64
N GLU A 161 -5.59 -6.64 -26.64
CA GLU A 161 -6.32 -5.39 -26.50
C GLU A 161 -5.63 -4.25 -27.24
N LYS A 162 -6.41 -3.43 -27.94
CA LYS A 162 -5.89 -2.24 -28.66
C LYS A 162 -5.36 -1.17 -27.70
N ILE A 163 -5.91 -1.10 -26.50
CA ILE A 163 -5.50 -0.21 -25.41
C ILE A 163 -5.27 -1.09 -24.20
N LEU A 164 -4.03 -1.15 -23.74
CA LEU A 164 -3.68 -1.90 -22.54
C LEU A 164 -4.21 -1.19 -21.29
N PRO A 165 -4.82 -1.92 -20.34
CA PRO A 165 -5.25 -1.33 -19.07
C PRO A 165 -4.04 -0.81 -18.30
N GLU A 166 -4.20 0.33 -17.63
CA GLU A 166 -3.15 0.89 -16.78
C GLU A 166 -3.00 0.05 -15.50
N CYS A 167 -1.78 -0.28 -15.11
CA CYS A 167 -1.51 -0.91 -13.83
C CYS A 167 -1.46 0.16 -12.74
N TRP A 168 -2.41 0.14 -11.80
CA TRP A 168 -2.55 1.17 -10.78
C TRP A 168 -2.09 0.74 -9.41
N ALA A 169 -2.17 -0.55 -9.10
CA ALA A 169 -1.86 -1.06 -7.78
C ALA A 169 -1.00 -2.32 -7.84
N VAL A 170 -0.01 -2.41 -6.97
CA VAL A 170 0.80 -3.61 -6.74
C VAL A 170 1.12 -3.77 -5.27
N SER A 171 1.24 -4.99 -4.82
CA SER A 171 1.70 -5.31 -3.48
C SER A 171 2.33 -6.71 -3.46
N PHE A 172 3.43 -6.86 -2.73
CA PHE A 172 3.93 -8.19 -2.38
C PHE A 172 3.01 -8.83 -1.33
N GLY A 173 2.69 -10.09 -1.56
CA GLY A 173 2.03 -10.95 -0.58
C GLY A 173 3.02 -11.49 0.45
N ASN A 174 2.78 -12.72 0.90
CA ASN A 174 3.68 -13.39 1.82
C ASN A 174 4.97 -13.83 1.11
N SER A 175 6.12 -13.46 1.67
CA SER A 175 7.45 -13.86 1.19
C SER A 175 8.34 -14.38 2.30
N TYR A 176 7.77 -14.70 3.48
CA TYR A 176 8.57 -15.15 4.61
C TYR A 176 9.17 -16.55 4.40
N ASN A 177 8.61 -17.33 3.50
CA ASN A 177 9.12 -18.62 3.09
C ASN A 177 9.09 -18.77 1.57
N ASN A 178 9.76 -19.80 1.06
CA ASN A 178 9.78 -20.10 -0.37
C ASN A 178 8.51 -20.79 -0.88
N GLU A 179 7.54 -21.09 -0.02
CA GLU A 179 6.30 -21.78 -0.37
C GLU A 179 5.20 -20.84 -0.84
N GLU A 180 5.20 -19.60 -0.36
CA GLU A 180 4.19 -18.59 -0.71
C GLU A 180 4.87 -17.27 -1.09
N ARG A 181 5.18 -17.08 -2.37
CA ARG A 181 5.70 -15.83 -2.93
C ARG A 181 4.74 -15.32 -3.99
N ASN A 182 3.85 -14.45 -3.59
CA ASN A 182 2.82 -13.91 -4.46
C ASN A 182 2.90 -12.40 -4.58
N VAL A 183 2.39 -11.89 -5.70
CA VAL A 183 2.16 -10.47 -5.90
C VAL A 183 0.72 -10.22 -6.32
N GLY A 184 0.09 -9.22 -5.73
CA GLY A 184 -1.21 -8.71 -6.15
C GLY A 184 -1.01 -7.57 -7.15
N ILE A 185 -1.77 -7.58 -8.24
CA ILE A 185 -1.72 -6.58 -9.31
C ILE A 185 -3.14 -6.11 -9.59
N GLY A 186 -3.34 -4.80 -9.64
CA GLY A 186 -4.65 -4.18 -9.87
C GLY A 186 -4.61 -3.19 -11.03
N TYR A 187 -5.65 -3.22 -11.85
CA TYR A 187 -5.77 -2.45 -13.09
C TYR A 187 -6.93 -1.46 -13.04
N ASP A 188 -6.88 -0.45 -13.89
CA ASP A 188 -7.93 0.57 -14.06
C ASP A 188 -9.24 0.00 -14.61
N ASN A 189 -9.19 -1.12 -15.34
CA ASN A 189 -10.37 -1.84 -15.85
C ASN A 189 -11.07 -2.73 -14.81
N GLY A 190 -10.55 -2.79 -13.59
CA GLY A 190 -11.09 -3.58 -12.47
C GLY A 190 -10.50 -4.98 -12.32
N ASP A 191 -9.55 -5.37 -13.15
CA ASP A 191 -8.86 -6.65 -13.00
C ASP A 191 -7.98 -6.65 -11.75
N VAL A 192 -8.11 -7.71 -10.96
CA VAL A 192 -7.23 -8.07 -9.85
C VAL A 192 -6.60 -9.40 -10.17
N LYS A 193 -5.27 -9.45 -10.17
CA LYS A 193 -4.49 -10.65 -10.45
C LYS A 193 -3.60 -10.99 -9.27
N LEU A 194 -3.56 -12.26 -8.89
CA LEU A 194 -2.63 -12.81 -7.93
C LEU A 194 -1.68 -13.74 -8.66
N TYR A 195 -0.41 -13.38 -8.69
CA TYR A 195 0.63 -14.10 -9.42
C TYR A 195 1.58 -14.79 -8.45
N ASP A 196 1.85 -16.09 -8.68
CA ASP A 196 2.81 -16.88 -7.92
C ASP A 196 4.18 -16.76 -8.55
N LEU A 197 5.11 -16.07 -7.88
CA LEU A 197 6.47 -15.84 -8.37
C LEU A 197 7.34 -17.09 -8.38
N ARG A 198 7.00 -18.10 -7.58
CA ARG A 198 7.75 -19.34 -7.50
C ARG A 198 7.43 -20.27 -8.64
N MET A 199 6.15 -20.33 -8.98
CA MET A 199 5.65 -21.18 -10.07
C MET A 199 5.62 -20.46 -11.41
N ASP A 200 5.93 -19.14 -11.41
CA ASP A 200 5.89 -18.25 -12.58
C ASP A 200 4.54 -18.33 -13.33
N GLN A 201 3.45 -18.27 -12.55
CA GLN A 201 2.10 -18.43 -13.10
C GLN A 201 1.05 -17.58 -12.40
N LEU A 202 -0.01 -17.28 -13.13
CA LEU A 202 -1.23 -16.69 -12.57
C LEU A 202 -1.91 -17.70 -11.63
N LYS A 203 -2.02 -17.35 -10.34
CA LYS A 203 -2.65 -18.20 -9.32
C LYS A 203 -4.16 -18.01 -9.25
N TRP A 204 -4.60 -16.77 -9.43
CA TRP A 204 -6.01 -16.40 -9.36
C TRP A 204 -6.21 -15.02 -9.96
N GLU A 205 -7.37 -14.80 -10.56
CA GLU A 205 -7.82 -13.50 -11.04
C GLU A 205 -9.32 -13.29 -10.83
N THR A 206 -9.72 -12.04 -10.75
CA THR A 206 -11.11 -11.61 -10.73
C THR A 206 -11.24 -10.20 -11.29
N ASN A 207 -12.44 -9.84 -11.74
CA ASN A 207 -12.74 -8.48 -12.16
C ASN A 207 -13.81 -7.85 -11.26
N LEU A 208 -13.47 -6.73 -10.60
CA LEU A 208 -14.34 -6.00 -9.70
C LEU A 208 -15.18 -4.93 -10.41
N LYS A 209 -15.10 -4.87 -11.73
CA LYS A 209 -15.85 -3.96 -12.62
C LYS A 209 -15.62 -2.47 -12.35
N ASN A 210 -14.58 -2.14 -11.62
CA ASN A 210 -14.21 -0.77 -11.30
C ASN A 210 -12.70 -0.66 -11.02
N GLY A 211 -12.08 0.46 -11.40
CA GLY A 211 -10.64 0.65 -11.29
C GLY A 211 -10.10 0.39 -9.88
N ILE A 212 -8.99 -0.35 -9.82
CA ILE A 212 -8.36 -0.77 -8.57
C ILE A 212 -7.39 0.30 -8.10
N CYS A 213 -7.69 0.96 -6.98
CA CYS A 213 -6.86 2.03 -6.44
C CYS A 213 -5.70 1.51 -5.57
N SER A 214 -5.93 0.46 -4.79
CA SER A 214 -4.87 -0.16 -3.98
C SER A 214 -5.13 -1.64 -3.72
N ILE A 215 -4.05 -2.35 -3.47
CA ILE A 215 -4.04 -3.74 -2.97
C ILE A 215 -3.13 -3.77 -1.76
N GLU A 216 -3.59 -4.38 -0.67
CA GLU A 216 -2.81 -4.53 0.56
C GLU A 216 -3.02 -5.92 1.15
N PHE A 217 -1.93 -6.62 1.48
CA PHE A 217 -1.96 -7.87 2.23
C PHE A 217 -1.83 -7.58 3.72
N ASP A 218 -2.40 -8.44 4.54
CA ASP A 218 -2.48 -8.21 5.99
C ASP A 218 -1.12 -8.22 6.70
N ARG A 219 -0.19 -9.08 6.28
CA ARG A 219 1.22 -9.10 6.73
C ARG A 219 2.09 -9.82 5.71
N LYS A 220 3.36 -9.40 5.60
CA LYS A 220 4.34 -9.98 4.67
C LYS A 220 5.31 -10.96 5.33
N ASP A 221 5.31 -11.03 6.65
CA ASP A 221 6.24 -11.83 7.47
C ASP A 221 5.63 -13.13 8.01
N ILE A 222 4.40 -13.43 7.67
CA ILE A 222 3.67 -14.64 8.08
C ILE A 222 2.85 -15.20 6.91
N PRO A 223 2.34 -16.46 7.02
CA PRO A 223 1.52 -17.07 5.98
C PRO A 223 0.35 -16.18 5.54
N GLN A 224 0.15 -16.12 4.23
CA GLN A 224 -0.90 -15.33 3.58
C GLN A 224 -2.28 -15.62 4.17
N ASN A 225 -3.04 -14.57 4.51
CA ASN A 225 -4.32 -14.76 5.17
C ASN A 225 -5.42 -13.91 4.56
N LYS A 226 -5.22 -12.62 4.38
CA LYS A 226 -6.22 -11.69 3.83
C LYS A 226 -5.59 -10.70 2.88
N MET A 227 -6.39 -10.24 1.95
CA MET A 227 -6.06 -9.14 1.04
C MET A 227 -7.24 -8.17 1.00
N VAL A 228 -6.95 -6.88 1.11
CA VAL A 228 -7.92 -5.80 0.90
C VAL A 228 -7.62 -5.12 -0.43
N VAL A 229 -8.66 -4.92 -1.21
CA VAL A 229 -8.63 -4.21 -2.50
C VAL A 229 -9.59 -3.04 -2.42
N THR A 230 -9.14 -1.85 -2.82
CA THR A 230 -9.98 -0.64 -2.86
C THR A 230 -10.24 -0.21 -4.29
N THR A 231 -11.41 0.39 -4.52
CA THR A 231 -11.87 0.74 -5.87
C THR A 231 -12.29 2.20 -5.98
N LEU A 232 -12.41 2.67 -7.23
CA LEU A 232 -12.92 4.00 -7.55
C LEU A 232 -14.36 4.23 -7.07
N GLU A 233 -15.19 3.19 -6.98
CA GLU A 233 -16.62 3.29 -6.60
C GLU A 233 -16.88 3.21 -5.10
N SER A 234 -15.99 3.72 -4.26
CA SER A 234 -16.26 3.80 -2.82
C SER A 234 -16.32 2.43 -2.10
N LYS A 235 -15.95 1.35 -2.76
CA LYS A 235 -16.02 0.00 -2.22
C LYS A 235 -14.65 -0.52 -1.79
N ILE A 236 -14.67 -1.25 -0.68
CA ILE A 236 -13.59 -2.16 -0.30
C ILE A 236 -14.03 -3.58 -0.56
N HIS A 237 -13.08 -4.38 -1.00
CA HIS A 237 -13.24 -5.82 -1.17
C HIS A 237 -12.18 -6.50 -0.30
N LEU A 238 -12.61 -7.43 0.54
CA LEU A 238 -11.71 -8.23 1.36
C LEU A 238 -11.82 -9.69 0.94
N PHE A 239 -10.69 -10.31 0.67
CA PHE A 239 -10.58 -11.72 0.29
C PHE A 239 -9.88 -12.51 1.39
N ASP A 240 -10.45 -13.65 1.78
CA ASP A 240 -9.79 -14.66 2.61
C ASP A 240 -8.96 -15.57 1.71
N LEU A 241 -7.64 -15.51 1.85
CA LEU A 241 -6.70 -16.20 0.97
C LEU A 241 -6.32 -17.60 1.47
N ARG A 242 -7.01 -18.15 2.47
CA ARG A 242 -6.67 -19.47 3.04
C ARG A 242 -7.18 -20.64 2.23
N THR A 243 -8.32 -20.47 1.57
CA THR A 243 -8.96 -21.55 0.79
C THR A 243 -9.29 -21.04 -0.61
N LEU A 244 -8.58 -21.55 -1.60
CA LEU A 244 -8.85 -21.29 -3.01
C LEU A 244 -9.73 -22.42 -3.56
N HIS A 245 -10.98 -22.09 -3.93
CA HIS A 245 -11.85 -23.03 -4.64
C HIS A 245 -11.54 -22.98 -6.14
N PRO A 246 -11.42 -24.12 -6.83
CA PRO A 246 -11.02 -24.17 -8.25
C PRO A 246 -11.91 -23.34 -9.19
N GLU A 247 -13.23 -23.32 -8.94
CA GLU A 247 -14.20 -22.61 -9.79
C GLU A 247 -14.63 -21.25 -9.20
N LEU A 248 -14.82 -21.17 -7.87
CA LEU A 248 -15.35 -19.97 -7.21
C LEU A 248 -14.26 -18.99 -6.76
N GLY A 249 -13.00 -19.40 -6.80
CA GLY A 249 -11.88 -18.58 -6.33
C GLY A 249 -11.83 -18.43 -4.81
N TYR A 250 -11.29 -17.31 -4.35
CA TYR A 250 -11.25 -16.97 -2.92
C TYR A 250 -12.58 -16.42 -2.43
N ALA A 251 -12.97 -16.81 -1.23
CA ALA A 251 -14.12 -16.20 -0.57
C ALA A 251 -13.85 -14.72 -0.26
N GLY A 252 -14.77 -13.86 -0.65
CA GLY A 252 -14.64 -12.43 -0.48
C GLY A 252 -15.93 -11.78 -0.03
N LEU A 253 -15.79 -10.61 0.60
CA LEU A 253 -16.88 -9.70 0.91
C LEU A 253 -16.62 -8.34 0.27
N SER A 254 -17.68 -7.59 0.02
CA SER A 254 -17.62 -6.21 -0.49
C SER A 254 -18.47 -5.32 0.39
N ASP A 255 -17.96 -4.15 0.72
CA ASP A 255 -18.67 -3.15 1.51
C ASP A 255 -18.46 -1.75 0.94
N VAL A 256 -19.47 -0.88 1.06
CA VAL A 256 -19.38 0.54 0.71
C VAL A 256 -18.76 1.27 1.90
N ALA A 257 -17.52 1.70 1.76
CA ALA A 257 -16.73 2.22 2.86
C ALA A 257 -16.78 3.75 2.99
N HIS A 258 -16.88 4.45 1.87
CA HIS A 258 -16.87 5.92 1.81
C HIS A 258 -17.94 6.42 0.83
N ASN A 259 -18.14 7.73 0.80
CA ASN A 259 -18.99 8.40 -0.20
C ASN A 259 -18.20 8.88 -1.43
N SER A 260 -16.97 8.40 -1.58
CA SER A 260 -16.03 8.80 -2.63
C SER A 260 -15.06 7.68 -2.93
N THR A 261 -14.21 7.85 -3.94
CA THR A 261 -13.09 6.96 -4.24
C THR A 261 -12.28 6.62 -3.01
N ILE A 262 -11.87 5.36 -2.88
CA ILE A 262 -10.97 4.91 -1.81
C ILE A 262 -9.56 4.79 -2.39
N TRP A 263 -8.71 5.76 -2.10
CA TRP A 263 -7.36 5.82 -2.67
C TRP A 263 -6.40 4.79 -2.10
N GLY A 264 -6.68 4.27 -0.91
CA GLY A 264 -5.81 3.27 -0.33
C GLY A 264 -6.36 2.63 0.93
N SER A 265 -5.70 1.56 1.33
CA SER A 265 -5.90 0.89 2.62
C SER A 265 -4.55 0.47 3.19
N LYS A 266 -4.44 0.39 4.52
CA LYS A 266 -3.24 -0.07 5.21
C LYS A 266 -3.60 -0.90 6.44
N PHE A 267 -3.10 -2.14 6.49
CA PHE A 267 -3.21 -2.96 7.68
C PHE A 267 -2.34 -2.41 8.81
N LEU A 268 -2.84 -2.55 10.04
CA LEU A 268 -2.08 -2.21 11.24
C LEU A 268 -0.95 -3.23 11.45
N PRO A 269 0.32 -2.80 11.47
CA PRO A 269 1.45 -3.75 11.56
C PRO A 269 1.41 -4.67 12.79
N GLN A 270 0.86 -4.16 13.91
CA GLN A 270 0.80 -4.89 15.18
C GLN A 270 -0.43 -5.81 15.29
N ASN A 271 -1.46 -5.63 14.44
CA ASN A 271 -2.65 -6.45 14.44
C ASN A 271 -3.20 -6.64 13.03
N ARG A 272 -3.02 -7.84 12.47
CA ARG A 272 -3.42 -8.23 11.12
C ARG A 272 -4.93 -8.18 10.85
N ASP A 273 -5.76 -7.98 11.87
CA ASP A 273 -7.21 -7.98 11.74
C ASP A 273 -7.78 -6.56 11.67
N ILE A 274 -6.94 -5.56 11.91
CA ILE A 274 -7.30 -4.15 11.84
C ILE A 274 -6.65 -3.52 10.61
N PHE A 275 -7.43 -2.73 9.88
CA PHE A 275 -6.94 -1.90 8.78
C PHE A 275 -7.67 -0.58 8.71
N ILE A 276 -7.07 0.38 8.01
CA ILE A 276 -7.64 1.69 7.72
C ILE A 276 -7.87 1.83 6.22
N SER A 277 -8.93 2.56 5.83
CA SER A 277 -9.15 3.02 4.46
C SER A 277 -9.10 4.54 4.38
N MET A 278 -8.70 5.07 3.22
CA MET A 278 -8.49 6.49 2.96
C MET A 278 -9.39 6.96 1.83
N GLY A 279 -10.32 7.86 2.15
CA GLY A 279 -11.31 8.38 1.21
C GLY A 279 -10.85 9.63 0.46
N GLY A 280 -11.37 9.77 -0.76
CA GLY A 280 -11.24 10.98 -1.57
C GLY A 280 -11.99 12.18 -0.99
N ASN A 281 -12.92 11.95 -0.08
CA ASN A 281 -13.59 12.99 0.70
C ASN A 281 -12.77 13.47 1.92
N GLY A 282 -11.55 12.94 2.12
CA GLY A 282 -10.72 13.28 3.26
C GLY A 282 -11.06 12.55 4.56
N ALA A 283 -11.93 11.56 4.51
CA ALA A 283 -12.27 10.72 5.65
C ALA A 283 -11.36 9.50 5.75
N VAL A 284 -11.21 8.97 6.95
CA VAL A 284 -10.62 7.66 7.23
C VAL A 284 -11.59 6.80 8.00
N ASN A 285 -11.63 5.51 7.69
CA ASN A 285 -12.39 4.51 8.41
C ASN A 285 -11.45 3.44 8.94
N ILE A 286 -11.62 3.06 10.20
CA ILE A 286 -10.88 1.96 10.84
C ILE A 286 -11.80 0.76 10.92
N TYR A 287 -11.33 -0.38 10.42
CA TYR A 287 -12.06 -1.64 10.38
C TYR A 287 -11.38 -2.71 11.21
N LYS A 288 -12.22 -3.62 11.74
CA LYS A 288 -11.80 -4.92 12.24
C LYS A 288 -12.45 -6.02 11.42
N TYR A 289 -11.63 -6.99 11.02
CA TYR A 289 -12.13 -8.22 10.42
C TYR A 289 -12.47 -9.24 11.52
N ASN A 290 -13.70 -9.75 11.48
CA ASN A 290 -14.16 -10.80 12.39
C ASN A 290 -14.20 -12.12 11.63
N TYR A 291 -13.47 -13.10 12.10
CA TYR A 291 -13.41 -14.41 11.46
C TYR A 291 -14.75 -15.16 11.58
N PRO A 292 -15.13 -15.95 10.57
CA PRO A 292 -16.27 -16.84 10.69
C PRO A 292 -15.92 -17.98 11.64
N THR A 293 -16.94 -18.67 12.16
CA THR A 293 -16.77 -19.85 13.04
C THR A 293 -16.00 -20.97 12.37
N GLN A 294 -16.23 -21.15 11.06
CA GLN A 294 -15.50 -22.07 10.19
C GLN A 294 -15.06 -21.32 8.95
N ARG A 295 -13.78 -21.38 8.64
CA ARG A 295 -13.20 -20.68 7.47
C ARG A 295 -13.30 -21.46 6.17
N SER A 296 -13.67 -22.71 6.24
CA SER A 296 -13.86 -23.60 5.09
C SER A 296 -14.99 -24.56 5.35
N VAL A 297 -15.81 -24.80 4.34
CA VAL A 297 -16.86 -25.84 4.30
C VAL A 297 -16.68 -26.66 3.04
N MET A 298 -17.15 -27.91 3.04
CA MET A 298 -17.20 -28.71 1.81
C MET A 298 -18.40 -28.31 0.97
N ASP A 299 -18.22 -28.18 -0.34
CA ASP A 299 -19.30 -28.01 -1.30
C ASP A 299 -20.01 -29.34 -1.61
N GLU A 300 -20.93 -29.31 -2.56
CA GLU A 300 -21.70 -30.51 -3.01
C GLU A 300 -20.80 -31.58 -3.64
N ASN A 301 -19.61 -31.21 -4.11
CA ASN A 301 -18.62 -32.08 -4.74
C ASN A 301 -17.50 -32.53 -3.79
N ASN A 302 -17.63 -32.26 -2.47
CA ASN A 302 -16.58 -32.46 -1.47
C ASN A 302 -15.28 -31.64 -1.72
N ILE A 303 -15.39 -30.49 -2.39
CA ILE A 303 -14.27 -29.58 -2.60
C ILE A 303 -14.29 -28.52 -1.50
N PRO A 304 -13.15 -28.19 -0.84
CA PRO A 304 -13.11 -27.15 0.16
C PRO A 304 -13.45 -25.78 -0.43
N LYS A 305 -14.47 -25.13 0.11
CA LYS A 305 -14.91 -23.77 -0.23
C LYS A 305 -14.63 -22.83 0.93
N GLY A 306 -13.97 -21.70 0.66
CA GLY A 306 -13.72 -20.67 1.67
C GLY A 306 -15.01 -20.03 2.19
N VAL A 307 -14.98 -19.62 3.45
CA VAL A 307 -16.04 -18.82 4.09
C VAL A 307 -15.41 -17.54 4.60
N VAL A 308 -15.89 -16.40 4.08
CA VAL A 308 -15.43 -15.08 4.52
C VAL A 308 -16.18 -14.67 5.79
N GLY A 309 -15.51 -13.91 6.66
CA GLY A 309 -16.09 -13.34 7.88
C GLY A 309 -16.88 -12.06 7.62
N SER A 310 -16.79 -11.12 8.55
CA SER A 310 -17.47 -9.84 8.47
C SER A 310 -16.53 -8.68 8.84
N LEU A 311 -16.89 -7.47 8.40
CA LEU A 311 -16.21 -6.23 8.78
C LEU A 311 -17.02 -5.49 9.83
N SER A 312 -16.34 -5.00 10.86
CA SER A 312 -16.87 -4.04 11.81
C SER A 312 -16.14 -2.72 11.66
N VAL A 313 -16.89 -1.64 11.46
CA VAL A 313 -16.33 -0.27 11.53
C VAL A 313 -16.09 0.07 12.98
N LEU A 314 -14.84 0.31 13.35
CA LEU A 314 -14.45 0.69 14.71
C LEU A 314 -14.56 2.19 14.93
N ASN A 315 -14.19 3.00 13.94
CA ASN A 315 -14.34 4.46 13.96
C ASN A 315 -14.27 5.02 12.53
N THR A 316 -14.92 6.17 12.35
CA THR A 316 -14.86 7.00 11.13
C THR A 316 -14.54 8.43 11.53
N LYS A 317 -13.64 9.09 10.81
CA LYS A 317 -13.30 10.49 11.06
C LYS A 317 -12.96 11.24 9.77
N ASP A 318 -13.57 12.41 9.62
CA ASP A 318 -13.14 13.40 8.64
C ASP A 318 -11.84 14.06 9.12
N ILE A 319 -10.79 13.92 8.30
CA ILE A 319 -9.45 14.39 8.61
C ILE A 319 -9.15 15.70 7.90
N THR A 320 -9.59 15.79 6.65
CA THR A 320 -9.37 16.91 5.73
C THR A 320 -10.56 17.01 4.76
N THR A 321 -10.60 18.06 3.97
CA THR A 321 -11.63 18.24 2.92
C THR A 321 -11.18 17.79 1.54
N GLN A 322 -9.94 17.30 1.42
CA GLN A 322 -9.32 16.87 0.18
C GLN A 322 -8.87 15.41 0.26
N PRO A 323 -8.68 14.74 -0.87
CA PRO A 323 -8.25 13.35 -0.90
C PRO A 323 -7.00 13.08 -0.07
N ILE A 324 -7.06 12.02 0.75
CA ILE A 324 -5.89 11.47 1.43
C ILE A 324 -5.20 10.53 0.43
N VAL A 325 -3.96 10.84 0.07
CA VAL A 325 -3.22 10.15 -1.00
C VAL A 325 -2.05 9.30 -0.50
N GLY A 326 -1.58 9.54 0.71
CA GLY A 326 -0.53 8.77 1.35
C GLY A 326 -0.83 8.56 2.83
N PHE A 327 -0.52 7.38 3.32
CA PHE A 327 -0.70 6.98 4.72
C PHE A 327 0.35 5.95 5.12
N ASP A 328 0.82 6.03 6.35
CA ASP A 328 1.70 5.01 6.91
C ASP A 328 1.51 4.87 8.43
N TRP A 329 1.41 3.61 8.90
CA TRP A 329 1.47 3.28 10.31
C TRP A 329 2.92 3.22 10.78
N HIS A 330 3.17 3.70 11.99
CA HIS A 330 4.49 3.49 12.60
C HIS A 330 4.68 2.00 12.95
N PRO A 331 5.73 1.35 12.45
CA PRO A 331 5.89 -0.10 12.64
C PRO A 331 6.10 -0.50 14.10
N ASP A 332 6.73 0.36 14.92
CA ASP A 332 7.10 0.05 16.31
C ASP A 332 6.17 0.69 17.36
N LYS A 333 5.25 1.57 16.96
CA LYS A 333 4.38 2.32 17.89
C LYS A 333 2.92 2.12 17.52
N LEU A 334 2.23 1.30 18.31
CA LEU A 334 0.81 1.02 18.12
C LEU A 334 -0.02 2.30 18.04
N GLY A 335 -0.75 2.45 16.94
CA GLY A 335 -1.68 3.55 16.71
C GLY A 335 -1.04 4.89 16.32
N LEU A 336 0.28 5.00 16.24
CA LEU A 336 0.93 6.17 15.67
C LEU A 336 0.89 6.08 14.14
N ALA A 337 0.38 7.13 13.49
CA ALA A 337 0.20 7.17 12.04
C ALA A 337 0.56 8.54 11.47
N THR A 338 0.95 8.56 10.20
CA THR A 338 1.13 9.77 9.41
C THR A 338 0.36 9.69 8.11
N LEU A 339 -0.11 10.82 7.62
CA LEU A 339 -0.79 10.90 6.34
C LEU A 339 -0.50 12.22 5.62
N VAL A 340 -0.71 12.21 4.32
CA VAL A 340 -0.67 13.40 3.47
C VAL A 340 -1.93 13.47 2.62
N ALA A 341 -2.39 14.69 2.36
CA ALA A 341 -3.57 14.96 1.56
C ALA A 341 -3.31 16.04 0.49
N LEU A 342 -4.18 16.11 -0.50
CA LEU A 342 -4.05 17.07 -1.60
C LEU A 342 -4.31 18.53 -1.18
N ASP A 343 -4.72 18.78 0.06
CA ASP A 343 -4.75 20.11 0.67
C ASP A 343 -3.34 20.65 1.04
N GLN A 344 -2.30 19.94 0.62
CA GLN A 344 -0.90 20.26 0.89
C GLN A 344 -0.57 20.25 2.39
N THR A 345 -1.13 19.27 3.11
CA THR A 345 -0.81 19.03 4.52
C THR A 345 -0.17 17.69 4.76
N VAL A 346 0.73 17.63 5.72
CA VAL A 346 1.18 16.38 6.37
C VAL A 346 0.70 16.42 7.82
N LYS A 347 0.13 15.30 8.26
CA LYS A 347 -0.45 15.18 9.59
C LYS A 347 0.03 13.93 10.29
N VAL A 348 0.17 14.02 11.61
CA VAL A 348 0.48 12.89 12.49
C VAL A 348 -0.70 12.67 13.44
N TYR A 349 -1.14 11.43 13.54
CA TYR A 349 -2.28 11.00 14.35
C TYR A 349 -1.88 9.97 15.39
N LEU A 350 -2.58 9.98 16.50
CA LEU A 350 -2.60 8.93 17.50
C LEU A 350 -3.96 8.26 17.49
N VAL A 351 -3.99 6.98 17.19
CA VAL A 351 -5.19 6.15 17.30
C VAL A 351 -5.08 5.34 18.58
N THR A 352 -5.94 5.65 19.53
CA THR A 352 -5.94 5.02 20.85
C THR A 352 -6.80 3.76 20.89
N ARG A 353 -6.65 2.93 21.93
CA ARG A 353 -7.49 1.76 22.23
C ARG A 353 -7.48 0.65 21.18
N LEU A 354 -6.53 0.65 20.24
CA LEU A 354 -6.38 -0.45 19.28
C LEU A 354 -5.98 -1.78 19.94
N ASN A 355 -5.40 -1.71 21.14
CA ASN A 355 -5.05 -2.87 21.95
C ASN A 355 -6.26 -3.61 22.57
N LEU A 356 -7.46 -3.05 22.45
CA LEU A 356 -8.70 -3.67 22.94
C LEU A 356 -9.36 -4.58 21.92
N TYR A 357 -8.83 -4.60 20.69
CA TYR A 357 -9.37 -5.33 19.55
C TYR A 357 -8.34 -6.31 18.99
#